data_d1e1c270e0ffa7f83433216634fd6e9e
#
_entry.id   d1e1c270e0ffa7f83433216634fd6e9e
#
_cell.length_a   1.000
_cell.length_b   1.000
_cell.length_c   1.000
_cell.angle_alpha   90.00
_cell.angle_beta   90.00
_cell.angle_gamma   90.00
#
_symmetry.space_group_name_H-M   'P 1'
#
loop_
_entity.id
_entity.type
_entity.pdbx_description
1 polymer ?
#
loop_
_entity_poly.entity_id
_entity_poly.type
_entity_poly.pdbx_seq_one_letter_code
_entity_poly.pdbx_strand_id
1 'polypeptide(L)'
;MGYLANIEQNEYNLLSKLSSGEYTIEERMMLNITVKENGEVIGEYEALNDAVISSGYLSRIIDVTASVDGGDVITYHADGLIAATPTGSTAYSMSAGGPVIDPTMKCVCLTPICSHSLAAKPILIGGEKEIKLKAYSKKRTDIFLSVDGRKVVPIKPFTEIYISNSKNSVKLVRINDRSFYKTLSLKFRDARSSK
;
A
#
# COMPACT_ATOMS: atom_id res chain seq x y z
N MET A 1 -18.70 5.36 -4.33
CA MET A 1 -17.60 6.32 -4.60
C MET A 1 -16.29 5.81 -4.01
N GLY A 2 -15.18 5.83 -4.78
CA GLY A 2 -13.83 5.51 -4.30
C GLY A 2 -13.18 6.71 -3.58
N TYR A 3 -12.04 6.50 -2.91
CA TYR A 3 -11.26 7.61 -2.32
C TYR A 3 -10.48 8.40 -3.38
N LEU A 4 -10.29 7.83 -4.58
CA LEU A 4 -9.59 8.49 -5.69
C LEU A 4 -10.52 9.34 -6.55
N ALA A 5 -11.77 8.90 -6.77
CA ALA A 5 -12.73 9.62 -7.59
C ALA A 5 -13.13 10.95 -6.92
N ASN A 6 -13.05 12.04 -7.70
CA ASN A 6 -13.37 13.38 -7.20
C ASN A 6 -14.82 13.80 -7.50
N ILE A 7 -15.48 13.16 -8.47
CA ILE A 7 -16.87 13.44 -8.88
C ILE A 7 -17.73 12.18 -8.78
N GLU A 8 -19.02 12.37 -8.54
CA GLU A 8 -20.06 11.33 -8.55
C GLU A 8 -20.89 11.40 -9.84
N GLN A 9 -21.74 10.37 -10.08
CA GLN A 9 -22.57 10.31 -11.28
C GLN A 9 -23.51 11.51 -11.46
N ASN A 10 -23.98 12.10 -10.36
CA ASN A 10 -24.84 13.29 -10.38
C ASN A 10 -24.06 14.61 -10.53
N GLU A 11 -22.73 14.58 -10.60
CA GLU A 11 -21.84 15.73 -10.69
C GLU A 11 -21.14 15.87 -12.06
N TYR A 12 -21.65 15.19 -13.11
CA TYR A 12 -21.04 15.24 -14.45
C TYR A 12 -20.97 16.65 -15.06
N ASN A 13 -21.84 17.58 -14.63
CA ASN A 13 -21.80 18.97 -15.00
C ASN A 13 -20.47 19.66 -14.62
N LEU A 14 -19.78 19.16 -13.59
CA LEU A 14 -18.47 19.68 -13.17
C LEU A 14 -17.35 19.37 -14.17
N LEU A 15 -17.55 18.43 -15.11
CA LEU A 15 -16.55 18.11 -16.13
C LEU A 15 -16.24 19.29 -17.05
N SER A 16 -17.18 20.26 -17.20
CA SER A 16 -16.94 21.50 -17.94
C SER A 16 -15.77 22.31 -17.38
N LYS A 17 -15.49 22.18 -16.07
CA LYS A 17 -14.35 22.84 -15.43
C LYS A 17 -12.99 22.38 -15.97
N LEU A 18 -12.90 21.18 -16.56
CA LEU A 18 -11.67 20.72 -17.21
C LEU A 18 -11.32 21.60 -18.42
N SER A 19 -12.31 22.00 -19.20
CA SER A 19 -12.10 22.88 -20.37
C SER A 19 -11.89 24.33 -19.99
N SER A 20 -12.44 24.81 -18.87
CA SER A 20 -12.21 26.17 -18.36
C SER A 20 -10.91 26.30 -17.53
N GLY A 21 -10.23 25.20 -17.23
CA GLY A 21 -9.01 25.20 -16.39
C GLY A 21 -9.27 25.39 -14.88
N GLU A 22 -10.53 25.25 -14.45
CA GLU A 22 -10.95 25.41 -13.05
C GLU A 22 -10.76 24.11 -12.25
N TYR A 23 -9.54 23.67 -12.10
CA TYR A 23 -9.19 22.48 -11.31
C TYR A 23 -7.82 22.64 -10.64
N THR A 24 -7.56 21.82 -9.68
CA THR A 24 -6.23 21.68 -9.04
C THR A 24 -5.65 20.32 -9.32
N ILE A 25 -4.31 20.22 -9.22
CA ILE A 25 -3.58 18.95 -9.34
C ILE A 25 -3.14 18.52 -7.94
N GLU A 26 -3.49 17.31 -7.56
CA GLU A 26 -3.04 16.67 -6.33
C GLU A 26 -2.07 15.53 -6.67
N GLU A 27 -0.84 15.62 -6.17
CA GLU A 27 0.16 14.58 -6.38
C GLU A 27 0.04 13.46 -5.35
N ARG A 28 0.17 12.22 -5.80
CA ARG A 28 0.21 11.01 -4.98
C ARG A 28 1.55 10.34 -5.12
N MET A 29 2.21 10.07 -3.99
CA MET A 29 3.42 9.28 -4.01
C MET A 29 3.15 7.85 -4.51
N MET A 30 4.18 7.24 -5.09
CA MET A 30 4.19 5.84 -5.49
C MET A 30 5.34 5.12 -4.79
N LEU A 31 5.22 3.81 -4.63
CA LEU A 31 6.35 2.97 -4.23
C LEU A 31 7.16 2.57 -5.45
N ASN A 32 8.48 2.57 -5.30
CA ASN A 32 9.39 1.82 -6.15
C ASN A 32 9.71 0.50 -5.44
N ILE A 33 9.61 -0.62 -6.17
CA ILE A 33 9.78 -1.97 -5.64
C ILE A 33 10.82 -2.68 -6.50
N THR A 34 11.99 -2.95 -5.92
CA THR A 34 13.07 -3.69 -6.60
C THR A 34 13.20 -5.08 -5.98
N VAL A 35 13.11 -6.11 -6.80
CA VAL A 35 13.24 -7.51 -6.38
C VAL A 35 14.61 -8.03 -6.80
N LYS A 36 15.37 -8.57 -5.83
CA LYS A 36 16.71 -9.13 -6.07
C LYS A 36 16.78 -10.59 -5.65
N GLU A 37 17.44 -11.41 -6.47
CA GLU A 37 17.87 -12.78 -6.11
C GLU A 37 19.41 -12.85 -6.17
N ASN A 38 20.04 -13.30 -5.10
CA ASN A 38 21.50 -13.39 -4.98
C ASN A 38 22.25 -12.10 -5.37
N GLY A 39 21.65 -10.94 -5.06
CA GLY A 39 22.20 -9.63 -5.37
C GLY A 39 21.87 -9.08 -6.76
N GLU A 40 21.37 -9.90 -7.68
CA GLU A 40 20.95 -9.47 -9.02
C GLU A 40 19.50 -9.01 -9.05
N VAL A 41 19.22 -7.91 -9.75
CA VAL A 41 17.86 -7.38 -9.93
C VAL A 41 17.11 -8.27 -10.92
N ILE A 42 16.00 -8.87 -10.46
CA ILE A 42 15.16 -9.75 -11.28
C ILE A 42 13.82 -9.10 -11.64
N GLY A 43 13.49 -7.95 -11.04
CA GLY A 43 12.28 -7.20 -11.37
C GLY A 43 12.23 -5.84 -10.67
N GLU A 44 11.59 -4.89 -11.36
CA GLU A 44 11.32 -3.55 -10.84
C GLU A 44 9.85 -3.22 -11.12
N TYR A 45 9.19 -2.64 -10.13
CA TYR A 45 7.75 -2.35 -10.18
C TYR A 45 7.46 -1.03 -9.50
N GLU A 46 6.32 -0.45 -9.84
CA GLU A 46 5.78 0.71 -9.13
C GLU A 46 4.36 0.43 -8.67
N ALA A 47 4.02 0.91 -7.47
CA ALA A 47 2.68 0.79 -6.91
C ALA A 47 2.14 2.15 -6.49
N LEU A 48 0.87 2.42 -6.83
CA LEU A 48 0.12 3.54 -6.30
C LEU A 48 -0.45 3.23 -4.92
N ASN A 49 -0.91 1.98 -4.71
CA ASN A 49 -1.50 1.57 -3.44
C ASN A 49 -0.51 0.79 -2.58
N ASP A 50 -0.12 -0.41 -3.01
CA ASP A 50 0.60 -1.32 -2.13
C ASP A 50 1.43 -2.38 -2.85
N ALA A 51 2.43 -2.90 -2.12
CA ALA A 51 3.14 -4.14 -2.38
C ALA A 51 2.79 -5.12 -1.27
N VAL A 52 2.32 -6.32 -1.61
CA VAL A 52 1.87 -7.33 -0.66
C VAL A 52 2.69 -8.60 -0.80
N ILE A 53 3.36 -9.00 0.28
CA ILE A 53 3.96 -10.32 0.40
C ILE A 53 2.97 -11.21 1.14
N SER A 54 2.58 -12.32 0.53
CA SER A 54 1.61 -13.24 1.14
C SER A 54 1.90 -14.69 0.84
N SER A 55 1.40 -15.57 1.71
CA SER A 55 1.35 -17.01 1.46
C SER A 55 0.42 -17.31 0.28
N GLY A 56 0.82 -18.25 -0.57
CA GLY A 56 0.00 -18.76 -1.68
C GLY A 56 -1.13 -19.69 -1.22
N TYR A 57 -1.17 -20.07 0.06
CA TYR A 57 -2.20 -20.96 0.62
C TYR A 57 -2.92 -20.28 1.77
N LEU A 58 -4.20 -20.57 1.91
CA LEU A 58 -5.02 -20.09 3.02
C LEU A 58 -4.46 -20.57 4.38
N SER A 59 -4.43 -19.64 5.35
CA SER A 59 -4.04 -19.93 6.75
C SER A 59 -2.63 -20.53 6.91
N ARG A 60 -1.69 -20.13 6.08
CA ARG A 60 -0.27 -20.53 6.19
C ARG A 60 0.57 -19.34 6.61
N ILE A 61 1.01 -19.36 7.86
CA ILE A 61 1.88 -18.34 8.45
C ILE A 61 3.23 -18.35 7.74
N ILE A 62 3.70 -17.17 7.39
CA ILE A 62 5.05 -16.89 6.94
C ILE A 62 5.75 -15.93 7.89
N ASP A 63 7.05 -15.97 7.89
CA ASP A 63 7.89 -15.01 8.59
C ASP A 63 8.33 -13.94 7.57
N VAL A 64 7.94 -12.69 7.79
CA VAL A 64 8.41 -11.57 6.98
C VAL A 64 9.26 -10.67 7.84
N THR A 65 10.53 -10.52 7.48
CA THR A 65 11.44 -9.58 8.13
C THR A 65 11.49 -8.27 7.38
N ALA A 66 11.47 -7.16 8.10
CA ALA A 66 11.62 -5.81 7.58
C ALA A 66 12.80 -5.13 8.26
N SER A 67 13.72 -4.57 7.49
CA SER A 67 14.78 -3.68 7.98
C SER A 67 14.67 -2.33 7.29
N VAL A 68 14.98 -1.26 8.00
CA VAL A 68 14.91 0.12 7.50
C VAL A 68 16.32 0.71 7.49
N ASP A 69 16.76 1.23 6.33
CA ASP A 69 18.11 1.77 6.11
C ASP A 69 19.24 0.81 6.60
N GLY A 70 19.02 -0.50 6.46
CA GLY A 70 19.97 -1.51 6.92
C GLY A 70 20.08 -1.68 8.44
N GLY A 71 19.21 -1.01 9.20
CA GLY A 71 19.16 -1.09 10.66
C GLY A 71 18.48 -2.35 11.21
N ASP A 72 17.96 -2.25 12.43
CA ASP A 72 17.33 -3.36 13.16
C ASP A 72 16.19 -4.00 12.38
N VAL A 73 16.05 -5.32 12.57
CA VAL A 73 15.07 -6.14 11.86
C VAL A 73 13.84 -6.36 12.72
N ILE A 74 12.68 -6.05 12.14
CA ILE A 74 11.37 -6.39 12.69
C ILE A 74 10.87 -7.66 11.99
N THR A 75 10.42 -8.65 12.75
CA THR A 75 9.87 -9.89 12.20
C THR A 75 8.37 -9.98 12.46
N TYR A 76 7.60 -10.18 11.41
CA TYR A 76 6.16 -10.43 11.45
C TYR A 76 5.88 -11.91 11.20
N HIS A 77 5.15 -12.55 12.14
CA HIS A 77 4.59 -13.88 11.97
C HIS A 77 3.13 -13.73 11.57
N ALA A 78 2.81 -13.85 10.28
CA ALA A 78 1.51 -13.49 9.73
C ALA A 78 1.22 -14.26 8.44
N ASP A 79 0.00 -14.16 7.92
CA ASP A 79 -0.35 -14.68 6.58
C ASP A 79 0.32 -13.85 5.47
N GLY A 80 0.75 -12.63 5.79
CA GLY A 80 1.46 -11.73 4.89
C GLY A 80 1.80 -10.40 5.51
N LEU A 81 2.42 -9.53 4.71
CA LEU A 81 2.75 -8.15 5.06
C LEU A 81 2.44 -7.23 3.88
N ILE A 82 1.75 -6.13 4.16
CA ILE A 82 1.43 -5.08 3.21
C ILE A 82 2.37 -3.91 3.44
N ALA A 83 3.02 -3.43 2.39
CA ALA A 83 3.67 -2.13 2.37
C ALA A 83 2.83 -1.17 1.52
N ALA A 84 2.14 -0.23 2.16
CA ALA A 84 1.17 0.66 1.52
C ALA A 84 1.64 2.10 1.49
N THR A 85 1.31 2.81 0.41
CA THR A 85 1.35 4.27 0.35
C THR A 85 0.23 4.87 1.20
N PRO A 86 0.23 6.19 1.47
CA PRO A 86 -0.93 6.86 2.06
C PRO A 86 -2.22 6.68 1.22
N THR A 87 -2.11 6.67 -0.11
CA THR A 87 -3.25 6.37 -1.00
C THR A 87 -3.76 4.94 -0.78
N GLY A 88 -2.85 3.96 -0.71
CA GLY A 88 -3.16 2.55 -0.44
C GLY A 88 -3.64 2.26 0.98
N SER A 89 -3.45 3.21 1.93
CA SER A 89 -3.94 3.06 3.31
C SER A 89 -5.46 2.85 3.39
N THR A 90 -6.21 3.30 2.39
CA THR A 90 -7.66 3.12 2.27
C THR A 90 -8.07 1.94 1.39
N ALA A 91 -7.11 1.13 0.94
CA ALA A 91 -7.29 -0.09 0.16
C ALA A 91 -7.12 -1.35 1.03
N TYR A 92 -6.28 -2.29 0.63
CA TYR A 92 -6.11 -3.55 1.35
C TYR A 92 -5.52 -3.37 2.75
N SER A 93 -4.63 -2.39 2.94
CA SER A 93 -4.07 -2.06 4.26
C SER A 93 -5.16 -1.77 5.30
N MET A 94 -6.22 -1.02 4.93
CA MET A 94 -7.34 -0.74 5.83
C MET A 94 -8.08 -2.01 6.23
N SER A 95 -8.32 -2.92 5.30
CA SER A 95 -8.98 -4.21 5.56
C SER A 95 -8.15 -5.11 6.48
N ALA A 96 -6.82 -4.99 6.44
CA ALA A 96 -5.90 -5.69 7.33
C ALA A 96 -5.71 -5.00 8.70
N GLY A 97 -6.44 -3.90 8.97
CA GLY A 97 -6.36 -3.17 10.25
C GLY A 97 -5.31 -2.08 10.28
N GLY A 98 -4.78 -1.66 9.14
CA GLY A 98 -3.90 -0.51 9.00
C GLY A 98 -4.63 0.82 9.26
N PRO A 99 -3.92 1.88 9.66
CA PRO A 99 -4.47 3.21 9.84
C PRO A 99 -4.86 3.85 8.51
N VAL A 100 -5.86 4.71 8.54
CA VAL A 100 -6.13 5.65 7.44
C VAL A 100 -5.11 6.79 7.53
N ILE A 101 -4.44 7.05 6.42
CA ILE A 101 -3.37 8.04 6.34
C ILE A 101 -3.81 9.16 5.39
N ASP A 102 -3.51 10.42 5.77
CA ASP A 102 -3.72 11.55 4.87
C ASP A 102 -2.89 11.34 3.58
N PRO A 103 -3.53 11.40 2.41
CA PRO A 103 -2.86 11.10 1.14
C PRO A 103 -1.75 12.09 0.75
N THR A 104 -1.65 13.23 1.43
CA THR A 104 -0.58 14.21 1.22
C THR A 104 0.70 13.89 1.99
N MET A 105 0.63 12.98 2.95
CA MET A 105 1.82 12.53 3.70
C MET A 105 2.76 11.74 2.80
N LYS A 106 4.06 11.77 3.15
CA LYS A 106 5.09 10.93 2.52
C LYS A 106 5.56 9.90 3.52
N CYS A 107 4.95 8.72 3.47
CA CYS A 107 5.31 7.59 4.34
C CYS A 107 4.93 6.26 3.71
N VAL A 108 5.50 5.17 4.23
CA VAL A 108 5.10 3.80 3.92
C VAL A 108 4.52 3.17 5.17
N CYS A 109 3.34 2.57 5.06
CA CYS A 109 2.72 1.83 6.14
C CYS A 109 2.98 0.32 5.96
N LEU A 110 3.66 -0.30 6.91
CA LEU A 110 3.75 -1.75 6.99
C LEU A 110 2.60 -2.29 7.85
N THR A 111 1.72 -3.08 7.25
CA THR A 111 0.54 -3.66 7.91
C THR A 111 0.58 -5.18 7.81
N PRO A 112 0.70 -5.93 8.93
CA PRO A 112 0.65 -7.39 8.90
C PRO A 112 -0.78 -7.88 8.61
N ILE A 113 -0.88 -8.98 7.84
CA ILE A 113 -2.15 -9.63 7.51
C ILE A 113 -2.35 -10.79 8.49
N CYS A 114 -3.44 -10.77 9.26
CA CYS A 114 -3.80 -11.83 10.21
C CYS A 114 -2.62 -12.28 11.08
N SER A 115 -1.94 -11.32 11.70
CA SER A 115 -0.79 -11.62 12.57
C SER A 115 -1.19 -12.46 13.77
N HIS A 116 -0.37 -13.47 14.09
CA HIS A 116 -0.52 -14.30 15.29
C HIS A 116 0.09 -13.70 16.55
N SER A 117 0.75 -12.55 16.44
CA SER A 117 1.31 -11.81 17.56
C SER A 117 0.48 -10.59 17.89
N LEU A 118 0.00 -10.45 19.11
CA LEU A 118 -0.69 -9.26 19.61
C LEU A 118 0.20 -8.01 19.59
N ALA A 119 1.52 -8.18 19.60
CA ALA A 119 2.50 -7.10 19.56
C ALA A 119 2.76 -6.61 18.12
N ALA A 120 2.41 -7.38 17.10
CA ALA A 120 2.61 -6.99 15.72
C ALA A 120 1.56 -5.96 15.30
N LYS A 121 1.94 -4.70 15.35
CA LYS A 121 1.10 -3.56 14.97
C LYS A 121 1.54 -2.99 13.63
N PRO A 122 0.64 -2.35 12.87
CA PRO A 122 1.03 -1.52 11.74
C PRO A 122 2.01 -0.43 12.18
N ILE A 123 3.02 -0.18 11.37
CA ILE A 123 4.01 0.88 11.61
C ILE A 123 4.11 1.81 10.42
N LEU A 124 4.34 3.10 10.70
CA LEU A 124 4.59 4.11 9.68
C LEU A 124 6.11 4.39 9.61
N ILE A 125 6.63 4.41 8.40
CA ILE A 125 8.03 4.65 8.09
C ILE A 125 8.10 5.88 7.19
N GLY A 126 9.02 6.80 7.44
CA GLY A 126 9.21 8.00 6.62
C GLY A 126 9.48 7.64 5.16
N GLY A 127 8.92 8.41 4.24
CA GLY A 127 8.99 8.13 2.81
C GLY A 127 10.38 8.27 2.20
N GLU A 128 11.33 8.88 2.92
CA GLU A 128 12.74 8.99 2.53
C GLU A 128 13.56 7.73 2.83
N LYS A 129 12.97 6.78 3.59
CA LYS A 129 13.64 5.56 4.03
C LYS A 129 13.55 4.45 3.00
N GLU A 130 14.59 3.61 2.93
CA GLU A 130 14.56 2.35 2.19
C GLU A 130 14.16 1.20 3.13
N ILE A 131 13.21 0.40 2.71
CA ILE A 131 12.73 -0.76 3.45
C ILE A 131 13.15 -2.01 2.69
N LYS A 132 13.87 -2.90 3.35
CA LYS A 132 14.20 -4.21 2.81
C LYS A 132 13.34 -5.27 3.48
N LEU A 133 12.63 -6.04 2.68
CA LEU A 133 11.79 -7.15 3.10
C LEU A 133 12.38 -8.48 2.65
N LYS A 134 12.30 -9.49 3.52
CA LYS A 134 12.59 -10.90 3.19
C LYS A 134 11.47 -11.75 3.76
N ALA A 135 11.05 -12.77 3.01
CA ALA A 135 10.00 -13.68 3.45
C ALA A 135 10.52 -15.13 3.50
N TYR A 136 10.07 -15.83 4.51
CA TYR A 136 10.45 -17.22 4.75
C TYR A 136 9.26 -18.05 5.23
N SER A 137 9.18 -19.30 4.81
CA SER A 137 8.20 -20.26 5.29
C SER A 137 8.89 -21.54 5.77
N LYS A 138 8.68 -21.89 7.05
CA LYS A 138 9.17 -23.15 7.64
C LYS A 138 8.54 -24.39 6.98
N LYS A 139 7.32 -24.25 6.46
CA LYS A 139 6.53 -25.33 5.86
C LYS A 139 6.67 -25.42 4.34
N ARG A 140 7.68 -24.77 3.73
CA ARG A 140 7.91 -24.69 2.28
C ARG A 140 6.64 -24.26 1.51
N THR A 141 5.91 -23.31 2.08
CA THR A 141 4.75 -22.72 1.44
C THR A 141 5.22 -21.75 0.36
N ASP A 142 4.55 -21.76 -0.77
CA ASP A 142 4.80 -20.78 -1.80
C ASP A 142 4.47 -19.38 -1.28
N ILE A 143 5.34 -18.44 -1.55
CA ILE A 143 5.21 -17.04 -1.17
C ILE A 143 5.19 -16.21 -2.45
N PHE A 144 4.37 -15.19 -2.47
CA PHE A 144 4.20 -14.32 -3.63
C PHE A 144 4.28 -12.84 -3.24
N LEU A 145 4.80 -12.04 -4.15
CA LEU A 145 4.68 -10.59 -4.14
C LEU A 145 3.61 -10.19 -5.15
N SER A 146 2.60 -9.46 -4.71
CA SER A 146 1.65 -8.76 -5.59
C SER A 146 1.84 -7.25 -5.49
N VAL A 147 1.57 -6.54 -6.58
CA VAL A 147 1.72 -5.10 -6.72
C VAL A 147 0.40 -4.52 -7.23
N ASP A 148 -0.23 -3.64 -6.47
CA ASP A 148 -1.56 -3.07 -6.73
C ASP A 148 -2.60 -4.14 -7.10
N GLY A 149 -2.53 -5.31 -6.43
CA GLY A 149 -3.43 -6.45 -6.61
C GLY A 149 -3.37 -7.14 -7.98
N ARG A 150 -2.43 -6.77 -8.87
CA ARG A 150 -2.44 -7.24 -10.28
C ARG A 150 -1.30 -8.16 -10.66
N LYS A 151 -0.14 -8.07 -10.02
CA LYS A 151 1.05 -8.79 -10.42
C LYS A 151 1.48 -9.74 -9.34
N VAL A 152 1.70 -11.01 -9.71
CA VAL A 152 2.15 -12.05 -8.79
C VAL A 152 3.56 -12.47 -9.20
N VAL A 153 4.51 -12.25 -8.28
CA VAL A 153 5.91 -12.67 -8.45
C VAL A 153 6.20 -13.72 -7.39
N PRO A 154 6.61 -14.95 -7.77
CA PRO A 154 7.00 -15.95 -6.79
C PRO A 154 8.27 -15.52 -6.05
N ILE A 155 8.25 -15.67 -4.73
CA ILE A 155 9.37 -15.34 -3.84
C ILE A 155 10.08 -16.63 -3.48
N LYS A 156 11.33 -16.74 -3.90
CA LYS A 156 12.21 -17.87 -3.59
C LYS A 156 13.04 -17.58 -2.32
N PRO A 157 13.66 -18.62 -1.72
CA PRO A 157 14.69 -18.39 -0.71
C PRO A 157 15.76 -17.40 -1.21
N PHE A 158 16.20 -16.51 -0.31
CA PHE A 158 17.17 -15.44 -0.60
C PHE A 158 16.69 -14.30 -1.51
N THR A 159 15.40 -14.27 -1.90
CA THR A 159 14.82 -13.09 -2.55
C THR A 159 14.74 -11.93 -1.54
N GLU A 160 15.27 -10.78 -1.93
CA GLU A 160 15.18 -9.52 -1.20
C GLU A 160 14.28 -8.55 -1.98
N ILE A 161 13.37 -7.90 -1.28
CA ILE A 161 12.45 -6.92 -1.85
C ILE A 161 12.79 -5.57 -1.21
N TYR A 162 13.23 -4.62 -2.02
CA TYR A 162 13.53 -3.26 -1.60
C TYR A 162 12.35 -2.36 -1.96
N ILE A 163 11.88 -1.60 -1.00
CA ILE A 163 10.77 -0.65 -1.17
C ILE A 163 11.27 0.74 -0.77
N SER A 164 11.06 1.68 -1.66
CA SER A 164 11.39 3.09 -1.46
C SER A 164 10.34 3.98 -2.12
N ASN A 165 10.42 5.29 -1.89
CA ASN A 165 9.62 6.24 -2.64
C ASN A 165 10.06 6.26 -4.11
N SER A 166 9.09 6.15 -5.03
CA SER A 166 9.36 6.31 -6.46
C SER A 166 9.69 7.75 -6.82
N LYS A 167 10.48 7.93 -7.88
CA LYS A 167 10.69 9.24 -8.53
C LYS A 167 9.45 9.70 -9.29
N ASN A 168 8.55 8.76 -9.63
CA ASN A 168 7.29 9.04 -10.30
C ASN A 168 6.19 9.30 -9.28
N SER A 169 5.19 10.08 -9.69
CA SER A 169 3.97 10.36 -8.92
C SER A 169 2.75 10.27 -9.82
N VAL A 170 1.61 9.98 -9.24
CA VAL A 170 0.31 10.09 -9.94
C VAL A 170 -0.28 11.45 -9.67
N LYS A 171 -0.65 12.16 -10.73
CA LYS A 171 -1.33 13.45 -10.67
C LYS A 171 -2.83 13.26 -10.82
N LEU A 172 -3.57 13.59 -9.78
CA LEU A 172 -5.03 13.52 -9.76
C LEU A 172 -5.61 14.92 -9.98
N VAL A 173 -6.54 15.01 -10.92
CA VAL A 173 -7.29 16.25 -11.14
C VAL A 173 -8.39 16.37 -10.08
N ARG A 174 -8.46 17.51 -9.42
CA ARG A 174 -9.48 17.89 -8.44
C ARG A 174 -10.35 19.01 -8.99
N ILE A 175 -11.59 18.70 -9.30
CA ILE A 175 -12.56 19.62 -9.92
C ILE A 175 -13.45 20.28 -8.87
N ASN A 176 -13.61 19.66 -7.71
CA ASN A 176 -14.38 20.19 -6.60
C ASN A 176 -13.53 20.29 -5.33
N ASP A 177 -13.97 21.12 -4.38
CA ASP A 177 -13.28 21.39 -3.11
C ASP A 177 -13.55 20.32 -2.05
N ARG A 178 -13.98 19.11 -2.45
CA ARG A 178 -14.25 18.02 -1.52
C ARG A 178 -12.94 17.49 -0.93
N SER A 179 -12.70 17.82 0.34
CA SER A 179 -11.51 17.36 1.05
C SER A 179 -11.54 15.83 1.29
N PHE A 180 -10.35 15.25 1.45
CA PHE A 180 -10.19 13.85 1.86
C PHE A 180 -11.00 13.53 3.13
N TYR A 181 -10.93 14.38 4.15
CA TYR A 181 -11.63 14.19 5.43
C TYR A 181 -13.15 14.22 5.29
N LYS A 182 -13.69 15.06 4.39
CA LYS A 182 -15.12 15.07 4.08
C LYS A 182 -15.55 13.74 3.45
N THR A 183 -14.77 13.23 2.49
CA THR A 183 -15.02 11.92 1.86
C THR A 183 -14.94 10.79 2.89
N LEU A 184 -13.95 10.80 3.77
CA LEU A 184 -13.77 9.83 4.84
C LEU A 184 -14.98 9.83 5.81
N SER A 185 -15.42 11.02 6.25
CA SER A 185 -16.57 11.17 7.15
C SER A 185 -17.87 10.62 6.55
N LEU A 186 -18.10 10.88 5.25
CA LEU A 186 -19.28 10.34 4.56
C LEU A 186 -19.25 8.81 4.53
N LYS A 187 -18.13 8.21 4.14
CA LYS A 187 -18.00 6.76 4.08
C LYS A 187 -18.17 6.06 5.43
N PHE A 188 -17.68 6.66 6.50
CA PHE A 188 -17.86 6.11 7.85
C PHE A 188 -19.31 6.22 8.34
N ARG A 189 -20.08 7.20 7.84
CA ARG A 189 -21.53 7.30 8.11
C ARG A 189 -22.29 6.21 7.35
N ASP A 190 -22.01 6.04 6.04
CA ASP A 190 -22.70 5.06 5.21
C ASP A 190 -22.48 3.64 5.74
N ALA A 191 -21.27 3.30 6.20
CA ALA A 191 -20.96 2.01 6.82
C ALA A 191 -21.74 1.74 8.13
N ARG A 192 -22.25 2.78 8.83
CA ARG A 192 -23.11 2.65 10.02
C ARG A 192 -24.58 2.50 9.66
N SER A 193 -25.02 3.02 8.52
CA SER A 193 -26.42 2.98 8.06
C SER A 193 -26.79 1.68 7.38
N SER A 194 -25.79 0.85 7.05
CA SER A 194 -25.95 -0.45 6.38
C SER A 194 -26.06 -1.63 7.35
N LYS A 195 -26.27 -1.35 8.64
CA LYS A 195 -26.62 -2.30 9.70
C LYS A 195 -28.06 -2.04 10.13
#